data_fefa20c43881c3920bd7e4efc5069daf
#
_entry.id   fefa20c43881c3920bd7e4efc5069daf
#
_cell.length_a   1.000
_cell.length_b   1.000
_cell.length_c   1.000
_cell.angle_alpha   90.00
_cell.angle_beta   90.00
_cell.angle_gamma   90.00
#
_symmetry.space_group_name_H-M   'P 1'
#
loop_
_entity.id
_entity.type
_entity.pdbx_description
1 polymer ?
#
loop_
_entity_poly.entity_id
_entity_poly.type
_entity_poly.pdbx_seq_one_letter_code
_entity_poly.pdbx_strand_id
1 'polypeptide(L)'
;NENQFLDDSVWFPKQDKIFADFSIVMSDSSKMVSFLGHRQVDYSHIQLNPVIPDRVLKMDNNVIIDNNVLKNDDRFWDTIRPYALSGKEKQIYGMVDSIKNVPLYQNIYTIVSMVLGGYYDTEYVEWGPYYKLLSFNKQEGCRFQLGARTTTDFSKKIRLFGYGAYGTKDRRWKGAGGFDYSFNDLPTSKLSAAFKHDVVQLGAGINAFTEGNILSSIFSRGDNDRLSMVNQLDVNFEKEWRQGVSNTFGVQVRDLFSNPYVPFVKPDGELMPSVQSTIVRLNTRLSKDEIVVRKAFDKYSLGSDYPIIGVDLAMG
;
A
#
# COMPACT_ATOMS: atom_id res chain seq x y z
N ASN A 1 -23.42 -22.30 11.46
CA ASN A 1 -22.32 -22.78 12.31
C ASN A 1 -22.72 -24.14 12.87
N GLU A 2 -21.82 -25.10 12.79
CA GLU A 2 -21.95 -26.40 13.43
C GLU A 2 -20.92 -26.49 14.55
N ASN A 3 -21.37 -27.02 15.71
CA ASN A 3 -20.47 -27.22 16.84
C ASN A 3 -20.30 -28.72 17.09
N GLN A 4 -19.19 -29.11 17.69
CA GLN A 4 -18.90 -30.45 18.15
C GLN A 4 -18.54 -30.42 19.63
N PHE A 5 -18.84 -31.50 20.31
CA PHE A 5 -18.50 -31.69 21.71
C PHE A 5 -17.17 -32.42 21.81
N LEU A 6 -16.19 -31.80 22.44
CA LEU A 6 -14.83 -32.34 22.56
C LEU A 6 -14.60 -32.88 23.97
N ASP A 7 -14.03 -34.06 24.06
CA ASP A 7 -13.65 -34.75 25.30
C ASP A 7 -14.74 -34.72 26.38
N ASP A 8 -16.02 -34.78 25.96
CA ASP A 8 -17.20 -34.71 26.82
C ASP A 8 -17.22 -33.52 27.79
N SER A 9 -16.53 -32.43 27.43
CA SER A 9 -16.35 -31.31 28.35
C SER A 9 -16.60 -29.93 27.71
N VAL A 10 -16.28 -29.71 26.45
CA VAL A 10 -16.34 -28.39 25.82
C VAL A 10 -16.96 -28.41 24.44
N TRP A 11 -17.89 -27.48 24.17
CA TRP A 11 -18.41 -27.23 22.85
C TRP A 11 -17.39 -26.39 22.04
N PHE A 12 -17.06 -26.90 20.85
CA PHE A 12 -16.12 -26.21 19.93
C PHE A 12 -16.71 -26.14 18.53
N PRO A 13 -16.41 -25.07 17.75
CA PRO A 13 -16.82 -25.01 16.35
C PRO A 13 -16.28 -26.19 15.55
N LYS A 14 -17.17 -26.88 14.82
CA LYS A 14 -16.80 -27.91 13.86
C LYS A 14 -16.71 -27.34 12.46
N GLN A 15 -17.69 -26.51 12.11
CA GLN A 15 -17.77 -25.92 10.78
C GLN A 15 -18.46 -24.56 10.84
N ASP A 16 -17.87 -23.59 10.15
CA ASP A 16 -18.46 -22.29 9.88
C ASP A 16 -18.72 -22.11 8.40
N LYS A 17 -19.95 -21.68 8.04
CA LYS A 17 -20.33 -21.33 6.68
C LYS A 17 -20.80 -19.90 6.62
N ILE A 18 -20.19 -19.13 5.74
CA ILE A 18 -20.56 -17.74 5.48
C ILE A 18 -21.01 -17.64 4.02
N PHE A 19 -22.21 -17.11 3.81
CA PHE A 19 -22.74 -16.79 2.51
C PHE A 19 -22.80 -15.25 2.40
N ALA A 20 -22.22 -14.70 1.37
CA ALA A 20 -22.24 -13.28 1.07
C ALA A 20 -22.85 -13.07 -0.31
N ASP A 21 -23.93 -12.30 -0.40
CA ASP A 21 -24.53 -11.88 -1.66
C ASP A 21 -24.14 -10.44 -1.95
N PHE A 22 -23.42 -10.23 -3.05
CA PHE A 22 -23.02 -8.92 -3.55
C PHE A 22 -23.84 -8.59 -4.79
N SER A 23 -24.89 -7.81 -4.63
CA SER A 23 -25.74 -7.40 -5.74
C SER A 23 -25.37 -6.00 -6.19
N ILE A 24 -24.99 -5.86 -7.46
CA ILE A 24 -24.75 -4.56 -8.10
C ILE A 24 -25.98 -4.21 -8.94
N VAL A 25 -26.69 -3.16 -8.54
CA VAL A 25 -27.80 -2.61 -9.31
C VAL A 25 -27.21 -1.68 -10.37
N MET A 26 -27.24 -2.08 -11.62
CA MET A 26 -26.94 -1.18 -12.72
C MET A 26 -28.14 -0.24 -12.98
N SER A 27 -27.87 0.95 -13.51
CA SER A 27 -28.83 2.05 -13.73
C SER A 27 -30.14 1.67 -14.43
N ASP A 28 -30.20 0.49 -15.05
CA ASP A 28 -31.38 -0.08 -15.65
C ASP A 28 -31.87 -1.22 -14.75
N SER A 29 -32.97 -1.01 -14.04
CA SER A 29 -33.53 -1.90 -13.02
C SER A 29 -33.87 -3.33 -13.48
N SER A 30 -33.68 -3.62 -14.76
CA SER A 30 -33.89 -4.95 -15.36
C SER A 30 -32.64 -5.83 -15.37
N LYS A 31 -31.46 -5.30 -15.04
CA LYS A 31 -30.18 -6.04 -15.06
C LYS A 31 -29.47 -5.95 -13.72
N MET A 32 -29.77 -6.90 -12.85
CA MET A 32 -29.09 -7.10 -11.60
C MET A 32 -28.02 -8.18 -11.79
N VAL A 33 -26.75 -7.84 -11.52
CA VAL A 33 -25.67 -8.81 -11.47
C VAL A 33 -25.39 -9.11 -10.00
N SER A 34 -25.59 -10.34 -9.59
CA SER A 34 -25.34 -10.80 -8.23
C SER A 34 -24.17 -11.77 -8.21
N PHE A 35 -23.25 -11.58 -7.26
CA PHE A 35 -22.18 -12.51 -6.95
C PHE A 35 -22.44 -13.15 -5.60
N LEU A 36 -22.67 -14.46 -5.59
CA LEU A 36 -22.81 -15.23 -4.37
C LEU A 36 -21.46 -15.81 -3.95
N GLY A 37 -20.90 -15.26 -2.88
CA GLY A 37 -19.70 -15.78 -2.24
C GLY A 37 -20.06 -16.83 -1.17
N HIS A 38 -19.37 -17.95 -1.17
CA HIS A 38 -19.48 -19.00 -0.16
C HIS A 38 -18.10 -19.26 0.45
N ARG A 39 -18.00 -19.12 1.76
CA ARG A 39 -16.81 -19.49 2.53
C ARG A 39 -17.20 -20.58 3.53
N GLN A 40 -16.45 -21.67 3.52
CA GLN A 40 -16.56 -22.73 4.51
C GLN A 40 -15.21 -22.87 5.23
N VAL A 41 -15.28 -22.97 6.55
CA VAL A 41 -14.13 -23.24 7.42
C VAL A 41 -14.45 -24.48 8.22
N ASP A 42 -13.60 -25.47 8.11
CA ASP A 42 -13.69 -26.72 8.85
C ASP A 42 -12.57 -26.79 9.88
N TYR A 43 -12.92 -27.12 11.12
CA TYR A 43 -11.97 -27.24 12.23
C TYR A 43 -11.71 -28.73 12.52
N SER A 44 -10.45 -29.14 12.45
CA SER A 44 -10.03 -30.52 12.68
C SER A 44 -8.79 -30.58 13.56
N HIS A 45 -8.52 -31.75 14.17
CA HIS A 45 -7.33 -31.99 15.00
C HIS A 45 -7.20 -30.99 16.17
N ILE A 46 -8.33 -30.71 16.82
CA ILE A 46 -8.38 -29.76 17.93
C ILE A 46 -7.76 -30.41 19.16
N GLN A 47 -6.87 -29.70 19.83
CA GLN A 47 -6.27 -30.09 21.09
C GLN A 47 -6.65 -29.10 22.18
N LEU A 48 -7.17 -29.59 23.30
CA LEU A 48 -7.47 -28.73 24.46
C LEU A 48 -6.20 -28.56 25.30
N ASN A 49 -5.93 -27.33 25.71
CA ASN A 49 -4.78 -26.96 26.55
C ASN A 49 -3.42 -27.51 26.07
N PRO A 50 -3.09 -27.41 24.78
CA PRO A 50 -1.80 -27.89 24.30
C PRO A 50 -0.65 -27.09 24.91
N VAL A 51 0.50 -27.74 25.09
CA VAL A 51 1.74 -27.00 25.37
C VAL A 51 2.16 -26.28 24.10
N ILE A 52 1.95 -24.97 24.08
CA ILE A 52 2.34 -24.15 22.92
C ILE A 52 3.85 -23.88 23.00
N PRO A 53 4.63 -24.26 21.97
CA PRO A 53 6.06 -23.99 21.96
C PRO A 53 6.35 -22.48 22.04
N ASP A 54 7.37 -22.11 22.82
CA ASP A 54 7.81 -20.70 22.98
C ASP A 54 8.02 -19.98 21.63
N ARG A 55 8.43 -20.72 20.61
CA ARG A 55 8.61 -20.19 19.26
C ARG A 55 7.30 -19.65 18.69
N VAL A 56 6.17 -20.33 18.94
CA VAL A 56 4.84 -19.95 18.45
C VAL A 56 4.32 -18.76 19.28
N LEU A 57 4.52 -18.78 20.59
CA LEU A 57 4.11 -17.68 21.47
C LEU A 57 4.85 -16.37 21.19
N LYS A 58 6.09 -16.47 20.65
CA LYS A 58 6.92 -15.31 20.29
C LYS A 58 6.81 -14.92 18.82
N MET A 59 5.92 -15.56 18.05
CA MET A 59 5.70 -15.19 16.66
C MET A 59 5.02 -13.83 16.55
N ASP A 60 5.60 -12.95 15.77
CA ASP A 60 5.10 -11.60 15.54
C ASP A 60 3.80 -11.55 14.71
N ASN A 61 3.37 -12.66 14.14
CA ASN A 61 2.17 -12.75 13.32
C ASN A 61 1.31 -13.97 13.67
N ASN A 62 0.02 -13.74 13.81
CA ASN A 62 -0.97 -14.78 14.02
C ASN A 62 -1.28 -15.58 12.73
N VAL A 63 -0.92 -15.05 11.58
CA VAL A 63 -1.13 -15.67 10.26
C VAL A 63 0.18 -15.67 9.50
N ILE A 64 0.67 -16.86 9.15
CA ILE A 64 1.81 -17.05 8.26
C ILE A 64 1.29 -17.59 6.94
N ILE A 65 1.53 -16.85 5.87
CA ILE A 65 1.23 -17.30 4.51
C ILE A 65 2.53 -17.85 3.93
N ASP A 66 2.54 -19.16 3.63
CA ASP A 66 3.66 -19.76 2.92
C ASP A 66 3.75 -19.16 1.50
N ASN A 67 4.92 -18.71 1.11
CA ASN A 67 5.17 -18.16 -0.23
C ASN A 67 4.92 -19.19 -1.36
N ASN A 68 4.83 -20.46 -1.04
CA ASN A 68 4.55 -21.54 -1.98
C ASN A 68 3.06 -21.90 -2.10
N VAL A 69 2.18 -21.31 -1.28
CA VAL A 69 0.73 -21.61 -1.27
C VAL A 69 0.11 -21.51 -2.66
N LEU A 70 0.51 -20.48 -3.44
CA LEU A 70 0.00 -20.29 -4.80
C LEU A 70 0.55 -21.28 -5.82
N LYS A 71 1.60 -22.03 -5.47
CA LYS A 71 2.22 -23.04 -6.35
C LYS A 71 1.69 -24.46 -6.10
N ASN A 72 0.87 -24.62 -5.07
CA ASN A 72 0.29 -25.92 -4.73
C ASN A 72 -0.74 -26.32 -5.79
N ASP A 73 -0.60 -27.52 -6.28
CA ASP A 73 -1.51 -28.11 -7.28
C ASP A 73 -2.84 -28.60 -6.64
N ASP A 74 -3.78 -28.99 -7.47
CA ASP A 74 -5.08 -29.52 -7.01
C ASP A 74 -4.92 -30.75 -6.13
N ARG A 75 -3.88 -31.57 -6.34
CA ARG A 75 -3.63 -32.77 -5.54
C ARG A 75 -3.29 -32.43 -4.10
N PHE A 76 -2.48 -31.38 -3.90
CA PHE A 76 -2.18 -30.86 -2.57
C PHE A 76 -3.46 -30.45 -1.84
N TRP A 77 -4.31 -29.66 -2.53
CA TRP A 77 -5.56 -29.19 -1.95
C TRP A 77 -6.53 -30.34 -1.65
N ASP A 78 -6.63 -31.35 -2.52
CA ASP A 78 -7.45 -32.52 -2.30
C ASP A 78 -6.97 -33.36 -1.09
N THR A 79 -5.68 -33.34 -0.77
CA THR A 79 -5.12 -34.06 0.38
C THR A 79 -5.46 -33.39 1.71
N ILE A 80 -5.46 -32.05 1.76
CA ILE A 80 -5.70 -31.32 3.01
C ILE A 80 -7.16 -30.98 3.26
N ARG A 81 -8.02 -31.05 2.24
CA ARG A 81 -9.46 -30.83 2.41
C ARG A 81 -10.08 -31.94 3.24
N PRO A 82 -10.85 -31.61 4.29
CA PRO A 82 -11.54 -32.63 5.09
C PRO A 82 -12.64 -33.39 4.31
N TYR A 83 -13.17 -32.78 3.25
CA TYR A 83 -14.18 -33.35 2.37
C TYR A 83 -13.84 -33.17 0.90
N ALA A 84 -14.11 -34.18 0.08
CA ALA A 84 -13.96 -34.05 -1.38
C ALA A 84 -14.95 -33.02 -1.93
N LEU A 85 -14.50 -32.26 -2.91
CA LEU A 85 -15.36 -31.29 -3.61
C LEU A 85 -16.53 -32.00 -4.28
N SER A 86 -17.73 -31.49 -4.09
CA SER A 86 -18.92 -31.92 -4.82
C SER A 86 -18.80 -31.65 -6.32
N GLY A 87 -19.58 -32.31 -7.14
CA GLY A 87 -19.59 -32.08 -8.58
C GLY A 87 -19.94 -30.62 -8.95
N LYS A 88 -20.83 -29.96 -8.18
CA LYS A 88 -21.19 -28.54 -8.36
C LYS A 88 -20.02 -27.62 -8.03
N GLU A 89 -19.29 -27.88 -6.96
CA GLU A 89 -18.11 -27.08 -6.58
C GLU A 89 -17.01 -27.19 -7.63
N LYS A 90 -16.71 -28.39 -8.14
CA LYS A 90 -15.75 -28.59 -9.24
C LYS A 90 -16.16 -27.81 -10.50
N GLN A 91 -17.46 -27.78 -10.82
CA GLN A 91 -17.96 -26.97 -11.94
C GLN A 91 -17.77 -25.46 -11.70
N ILE A 92 -17.93 -24.98 -10.47
CA ILE A 92 -17.68 -23.57 -10.14
C ILE A 92 -16.20 -23.21 -10.36
N TYR A 93 -15.25 -24.06 -9.94
CA TYR A 93 -13.83 -23.82 -10.20
C TYR A 93 -13.55 -23.75 -11.70
N GLY A 94 -14.04 -24.72 -12.48
CA GLY A 94 -13.89 -24.70 -13.94
C GLY A 94 -14.56 -23.50 -14.61
N MET A 95 -15.71 -23.06 -14.11
CA MET A 95 -16.38 -21.86 -14.59
C MET A 95 -15.54 -20.60 -14.27
N VAL A 96 -15.01 -20.47 -13.06
CA VAL A 96 -14.16 -19.32 -12.66
C VAL A 96 -12.91 -19.25 -13.52
N ASP A 97 -12.26 -20.39 -13.78
CA ASP A 97 -11.08 -20.43 -14.64
C ASP A 97 -11.42 -20.07 -16.09
N SER A 98 -12.58 -20.50 -16.57
CA SER A 98 -13.06 -20.14 -17.91
C SER A 98 -13.34 -18.62 -18.01
N ILE A 99 -13.97 -18.03 -16.97
CA ILE A 99 -14.28 -16.59 -16.93
C ILE A 99 -12.98 -15.76 -16.91
N LYS A 100 -11.97 -16.17 -16.14
CA LYS A 100 -10.67 -15.49 -16.07
C LYS A 100 -9.99 -15.38 -17.44
N ASN A 101 -10.24 -16.34 -18.33
CA ASN A 101 -9.68 -16.36 -19.67
C ASN A 101 -10.50 -15.57 -20.71
N VAL A 102 -11.68 -15.03 -20.33
CA VAL A 102 -12.49 -14.20 -21.22
C VAL A 102 -11.86 -12.80 -21.34
N PRO A 103 -11.54 -12.31 -22.56
CA PRO A 103 -10.91 -11.00 -22.75
C PRO A 103 -11.71 -9.84 -22.12
N LEU A 104 -13.04 -9.90 -22.19
CA LEU A 104 -13.89 -8.89 -21.57
C LEU A 104 -13.69 -8.83 -20.04
N TYR A 105 -13.61 -9.98 -19.37
CA TYR A 105 -13.36 -10.06 -17.94
C TYR A 105 -11.98 -9.50 -17.61
N GLN A 106 -10.94 -9.88 -18.35
CA GLN A 106 -9.58 -9.39 -18.15
C GLN A 106 -9.50 -7.86 -18.29
N ASN A 107 -10.16 -7.30 -19.32
CA ASN A 107 -10.21 -5.86 -19.53
C ASN A 107 -10.93 -5.14 -18.39
N ILE A 108 -12.09 -5.64 -17.94
CA ILE A 108 -12.82 -5.06 -16.82
C ILE A 108 -11.99 -5.15 -15.53
N TYR A 109 -11.39 -6.30 -15.28
CA TYR A 109 -10.53 -6.51 -14.11
C TYR A 109 -9.35 -5.52 -14.12
N THR A 110 -8.67 -5.37 -15.25
CA THR A 110 -7.55 -4.41 -15.40
C THR A 110 -7.99 -2.97 -15.16
N ILE A 111 -9.15 -2.56 -15.72
CA ILE A 111 -9.67 -1.20 -15.50
C ILE A 111 -10.01 -0.98 -14.02
N VAL A 112 -10.73 -1.92 -13.39
CA VAL A 112 -11.10 -1.82 -11.98
C VAL A 112 -9.85 -1.80 -11.09
N SER A 113 -8.89 -2.67 -11.32
CA SER A 113 -7.62 -2.71 -10.60
C SER A 113 -6.83 -1.41 -10.77
N MET A 114 -6.79 -0.86 -11.98
CA MET A 114 -6.15 0.42 -12.26
C MET A 114 -6.85 1.57 -11.54
N VAL A 115 -8.18 1.62 -11.54
CA VAL A 115 -8.95 2.67 -10.87
C VAL A 115 -8.78 2.60 -9.35
N LEU A 116 -8.81 1.40 -8.76
CA LEU A 116 -8.65 1.20 -7.32
C LEU A 116 -7.19 1.33 -6.87
N GLY A 117 -6.25 0.78 -7.63
CA GLY A 117 -4.82 0.76 -7.28
C GLY A 117 -4.07 2.01 -7.72
N GLY A 118 -4.60 2.76 -8.68
CA GLY A 118 -3.95 3.94 -9.26
C GLY A 118 -2.94 3.61 -10.36
N TYR A 119 -2.59 2.35 -10.55
CA TYR A 119 -1.54 1.91 -11.45
C TYR A 119 -2.06 0.92 -12.49
N TYR A 120 -1.48 0.97 -13.68
CA TYR A 120 -1.63 -0.05 -14.70
C TYR A 120 -0.52 -1.08 -14.55
N ASP A 121 -0.88 -2.30 -14.22
CA ASP A 121 0.04 -3.38 -13.90
C ASP A 121 0.51 -4.09 -15.16
N THR A 122 1.82 -4.21 -15.30
CA THR A 122 2.47 -5.14 -16.21
C THR A 122 3.33 -6.12 -15.40
N GLU A 123 3.90 -7.14 -16.02
CA GLU A 123 4.62 -8.20 -15.30
C GLU A 123 5.71 -7.66 -14.37
N TYR A 124 6.56 -6.74 -14.85
CA TYR A 124 7.71 -6.24 -14.07
C TYR A 124 7.60 -4.78 -13.65
N VAL A 125 6.66 -4.03 -14.22
CA VAL A 125 6.51 -2.58 -14.02
C VAL A 125 5.05 -2.21 -13.90
N GLU A 126 4.73 -1.40 -12.91
CA GLU A 126 3.44 -0.73 -12.74
C GLU A 126 3.56 0.72 -13.19
N TRP A 127 2.71 1.13 -14.16
CA TRP A 127 2.69 2.49 -14.72
C TRP A 127 1.65 3.35 -14.01
N GLY A 128 2.03 4.53 -13.57
CA GLY A 128 1.12 5.42 -12.86
C GLY A 128 1.81 6.34 -11.86
N PRO A 129 1.05 6.94 -10.94
CA PRO A 129 -0.40 6.78 -10.81
C PRO A 129 -1.17 7.58 -11.87
N TYR A 130 -2.24 7.00 -12.43
CA TYR A 130 -2.99 7.57 -13.56
C TYR A 130 -3.61 8.93 -13.22
N TYR A 131 -4.03 9.16 -11.97
CA TYR A 131 -4.62 10.41 -11.53
C TYR A 131 -3.63 11.58 -11.45
N LYS A 132 -2.32 11.32 -11.58
CA LYS A 132 -1.26 12.33 -11.69
C LYS A 132 -0.83 12.59 -13.13
N LEU A 133 -1.34 11.84 -14.12
CA LEU A 133 -0.96 12.02 -15.53
C LEU A 133 -1.19 13.45 -16.01
N LEU A 134 -2.27 14.08 -15.53
CA LEU A 134 -2.65 15.43 -15.90
C LEU A 134 -3.08 16.21 -14.66
N SER A 135 -2.45 17.34 -14.43
CA SER A 135 -2.83 18.28 -13.37
C SER A 135 -2.67 19.74 -13.83
N PHE A 136 -3.33 20.64 -13.12
CA PHE A 136 -3.31 22.07 -13.47
C PHE A 136 -3.00 22.90 -12.22
N ASN A 137 -2.08 23.85 -12.35
CA ASN A 137 -1.81 24.86 -11.35
C ASN A 137 -1.36 26.17 -12.00
N LYS A 138 -1.40 27.26 -11.26
CA LYS A 138 -1.09 28.60 -11.80
C LYS A 138 0.37 28.77 -12.21
N GLN A 139 1.30 28.03 -11.62
CA GLN A 139 2.72 28.14 -11.89
C GLN A 139 3.14 27.31 -13.11
N GLU A 140 2.73 26.07 -13.19
CA GLU A 140 3.12 25.14 -14.26
C GLU A 140 2.17 25.18 -15.46
N GLY A 141 0.95 25.70 -15.28
CA GLY A 141 -0.13 25.60 -16.25
C GLY A 141 -0.69 24.18 -16.25
N CYS A 142 -0.69 23.55 -17.40
CA CYS A 142 -0.96 22.13 -17.55
C CYS A 142 0.34 21.35 -17.28
N ARG A 143 0.27 20.41 -16.34
CA ARG A 143 1.37 19.52 -15.99
C ARG A 143 1.05 18.11 -16.47
N PHE A 144 1.94 17.56 -17.28
CA PHE A 144 1.92 16.15 -17.69
C PHE A 144 2.94 15.39 -16.85
N GLN A 145 2.55 14.27 -16.27
CA GLN A 145 3.44 13.45 -15.46
C GLN A 145 3.27 11.97 -15.84
N LEU A 146 4.38 11.28 -16.05
CA LEU A 146 4.40 9.83 -16.23
C LEU A 146 5.30 9.22 -15.16
N GLY A 147 4.78 8.31 -14.40
CA GLY A 147 5.50 7.58 -13.37
C GLY A 147 5.47 6.09 -13.60
N ALA A 148 6.39 5.40 -12.94
CA ALA A 148 6.46 3.95 -12.92
C ALA A 148 7.13 3.45 -11.64
N ARG A 149 6.83 2.19 -11.28
CA ARG A 149 7.54 1.46 -10.23
C ARG A 149 7.66 -0.01 -10.59
N THR A 150 8.68 -0.69 -10.07
CA THR A 150 8.85 -2.13 -10.29
C THR A 150 7.90 -2.94 -9.41
N THR A 151 7.46 -4.08 -9.93
CA THR A 151 6.58 -5.04 -9.25
C THR A 151 7.38 -5.99 -8.34
N THR A 152 6.66 -6.83 -7.59
CA THR A 152 7.26 -7.93 -6.82
C THR A 152 7.80 -9.07 -7.70
N ASP A 153 7.36 -9.15 -8.96
CA ASP A 153 7.86 -10.13 -9.93
C ASP A 153 9.24 -9.72 -10.46
N PHE A 154 9.53 -8.41 -10.51
CA PHE A 154 10.89 -7.92 -10.75
C PHE A 154 11.81 -8.28 -9.58
N SER A 155 11.43 -7.94 -8.36
CA SER A 155 12.20 -8.28 -7.15
C SER A 155 11.33 -8.18 -5.90
N LYS A 156 11.47 -9.16 -5.00
CA LYS A 156 10.84 -9.12 -3.66
C LYS A 156 11.60 -8.26 -2.65
N LYS A 157 12.86 -7.90 -2.96
CA LYS A 157 13.74 -7.14 -2.05
C LYS A 157 13.97 -5.70 -2.48
N ILE A 158 13.87 -5.40 -3.77
CA ILE A 158 14.15 -4.08 -4.31
C ILE A 158 12.93 -3.61 -5.09
N ARG A 159 12.43 -2.43 -4.77
CA ARG A 159 11.48 -1.67 -5.56
C ARG A 159 12.15 -0.40 -6.07
N LEU A 160 12.22 -0.21 -7.37
CA LEU A 160 12.62 1.03 -8.01
C LEU A 160 11.35 1.81 -8.37
N PHE A 161 11.39 3.13 -8.21
CA PHE A 161 10.27 3.98 -8.60
C PHE A 161 10.77 5.33 -9.11
N GLY A 162 9.94 5.96 -9.91
CA GLY A 162 10.25 7.29 -10.41
C GLY A 162 9.16 7.86 -11.29
N TYR A 163 9.27 9.13 -11.59
CA TYR A 163 8.43 9.83 -12.55
C TYR A 163 9.17 10.96 -13.24
N GLY A 164 8.74 11.31 -14.45
CA GLY A 164 9.07 12.53 -15.14
C GLY A 164 7.82 13.38 -15.32
N ALA A 165 7.98 14.71 -15.25
CA ALA A 165 6.88 15.65 -15.43
C ALA A 165 7.34 16.88 -16.23
N TYR A 166 6.39 17.49 -16.96
CA TYR A 166 6.62 18.69 -17.73
C TYR A 166 5.48 19.70 -17.55
N GLY A 167 5.79 20.93 -17.22
CA GLY A 167 4.82 22.03 -17.11
C GLY A 167 4.80 22.88 -18.39
N THR A 168 3.61 23.17 -18.90
CA THR A 168 3.47 23.92 -20.16
C THR A 168 3.75 25.39 -20.04
N LYS A 169 3.49 26.00 -18.88
CA LYS A 169 3.67 27.42 -18.62
C LYS A 169 5.11 27.75 -18.21
N ASP A 170 5.66 27.00 -17.26
CA ASP A 170 7.03 27.20 -16.79
C ASP A 170 8.08 26.54 -17.70
N ARG A 171 7.66 25.66 -18.63
CA ARG A 171 8.48 24.96 -19.63
C ARG A 171 9.67 24.22 -19.00
N ARG A 172 9.49 23.65 -17.80
CA ARG A 172 10.53 22.95 -17.06
C ARG A 172 10.23 21.47 -16.93
N TRP A 173 11.28 20.67 -17.10
CA TRP A 173 11.25 19.26 -16.73
C TRP A 173 11.45 19.11 -15.24
N LYS A 174 10.74 18.18 -14.67
CA LYS A 174 10.76 17.83 -13.26
C LYS A 174 10.74 16.33 -13.14
N GLY A 175 11.12 15.80 -11.98
CA GLY A 175 11.06 14.38 -11.78
C GLY A 175 11.54 13.96 -10.40
N ALA A 176 11.29 12.70 -10.10
CA ALA A 176 11.84 12.05 -8.93
C ALA A 176 12.18 10.61 -9.27
N GLY A 177 13.10 10.05 -8.53
CA GLY A 177 13.44 8.64 -8.61
C GLY A 177 14.04 8.15 -7.30
N GLY A 178 13.85 6.88 -7.02
CA GLY A 178 14.33 6.31 -5.78
C GLY A 178 14.20 4.79 -5.76
N PHE A 179 14.56 4.24 -4.61
CA PHE A 179 14.42 2.82 -4.36
C PHE A 179 14.03 2.54 -2.91
N ASP A 180 13.37 1.40 -2.73
CA ASP A 180 13.17 0.75 -1.44
C ASP A 180 13.94 -0.57 -1.44
N TYR A 181 14.69 -0.84 -0.39
CA TYR A 181 15.37 -2.11 -0.19
C TYR A 181 14.90 -2.75 1.11
N SER A 182 14.27 -3.92 1.01
CA SER A 182 13.84 -4.72 2.16
C SER A 182 14.93 -5.70 2.56
N PHE A 183 15.50 -5.51 3.76
CA PHE A 183 16.45 -6.48 4.35
C PHE A 183 15.69 -7.69 4.87
N ASN A 184 14.59 -7.43 5.58
CA ASN A 184 13.70 -8.43 6.14
C ASN A 184 12.25 -7.94 6.05
N ASP A 185 11.35 -8.86 5.73
CA ASP A 185 9.92 -8.59 5.72
C ASP A 185 9.31 -8.69 7.11
N LEU A 186 9.87 -9.57 7.97
CA LEU A 186 9.40 -9.85 9.33
C LEU A 186 10.58 -10.18 10.26
N PRO A 187 10.83 -9.38 11.29
CA PRO A 187 10.34 -8.01 11.47
C PRO A 187 10.84 -7.07 10.38
N THR A 188 10.07 -6.06 10.03
CA THR A 188 10.39 -5.14 8.94
C THR A 188 11.74 -4.45 9.16
N SER A 189 12.60 -4.50 8.15
CA SER A 189 13.83 -3.72 8.09
C SER A 189 14.01 -3.24 6.66
N LYS A 190 13.85 -1.92 6.43
CA LYS A 190 13.80 -1.33 5.09
C LYS A 190 14.62 -0.06 5.01
N LEU A 191 15.38 0.08 3.95
CA LEU A 191 16.07 1.30 3.55
C LEU A 191 15.37 1.89 2.34
N SER A 192 15.03 3.16 2.40
CA SER A 192 14.44 3.92 1.29
C SER A 192 15.33 5.12 0.98
N ALA A 193 15.60 5.37 -0.30
CA ALA A 193 16.25 6.60 -0.72
C ALA A 193 15.58 7.14 -1.99
N ALA A 194 15.34 8.44 -2.03
CA ALA A 194 14.72 9.11 -3.16
C ALA A 194 15.31 10.50 -3.37
N PHE A 195 15.49 10.86 -4.62
CA PHE A 195 15.83 12.22 -5.04
C PHE A 195 14.67 12.80 -5.84
N LYS A 196 14.37 14.08 -5.60
CA LYS A 196 13.30 14.82 -6.27
C LYS A 196 13.81 16.20 -6.73
N HIS A 197 13.57 16.51 -8.00
CA HIS A 197 13.66 17.84 -8.57
C HIS A 197 12.28 18.24 -9.07
N ASP A 198 11.51 18.95 -8.25
CA ASP A 198 10.10 19.22 -8.54
C ASP A 198 9.62 20.47 -7.78
N VAL A 199 8.39 20.88 -8.01
CA VAL A 199 7.73 21.91 -7.22
C VAL A 199 7.09 21.33 -5.97
N VAL A 200 7.17 22.06 -4.86
CA VAL A 200 6.50 21.72 -3.61
C VAL A 200 5.71 22.92 -3.09
N GLN A 201 4.60 22.66 -2.45
CA GLN A 201 3.82 23.69 -1.77
C GLN A 201 4.45 23.99 -0.41
N LEU A 202 4.85 25.24 -0.20
CA LEU A 202 5.37 25.68 1.08
C LEU A 202 4.24 25.89 2.08
N GLY A 203 4.48 25.46 3.34
CA GLY A 203 3.49 25.57 4.41
C GLY A 203 2.42 24.47 4.43
N ALA A 204 2.46 23.51 3.52
CA ALA A 204 1.70 22.30 3.67
C ALA A 204 2.25 21.52 4.87
N GLY A 205 1.38 21.13 5.80
CA GLY A 205 1.79 20.35 6.98
C GLY A 205 2.43 19.02 6.60
N ILE A 206 3.27 18.49 7.47
CA ILE A 206 4.00 17.21 7.27
C ILE A 206 3.06 16.07 6.88
N ASN A 207 1.82 16.11 7.34
CA ASN A 207 0.78 15.11 7.04
C ASN A 207 0.14 15.24 5.65
N ALA A 208 0.36 16.35 4.93
CA ALA A 208 -0.16 16.54 3.58
C ALA A 208 0.57 15.69 2.52
N PHE A 209 1.67 15.06 2.88
CA PHE A 209 2.51 14.24 2.00
C PHE A 209 2.33 12.74 2.18
N THR A 210 1.27 12.29 2.84
CA THR A 210 0.91 10.88 2.77
C THR A 210 0.43 10.61 1.34
N GLU A 211 1.33 10.12 0.50
CA GLU A 211 1.15 9.83 -0.94
C GLU A 211 0.13 8.71 -1.21
N GLY A 212 -0.86 8.54 -0.39
CA GLY A 212 -1.87 7.50 -0.50
C GLY A 212 -3.29 7.99 -0.73
N ASN A 213 -3.55 9.29 -0.71
CA ASN A 213 -4.92 9.79 -0.77
C ASN A 213 -5.26 10.25 -2.20
N ILE A 214 -5.82 9.32 -2.99
CA ILE A 214 -6.34 9.57 -4.35
C ILE A 214 -7.25 10.81 -4.36
N LEU A 215 -8.10 10.96 -3.36
CA LEU A 215 -9.04 12.07 -3.22
C LEU A 215 -8.34 13.41 -2.96
N SER A 216 -7.27 13.45 -2.16
CA SER A 216 -6.54 14.70 -1.90
C SER A 216 -5.84 15.24 -3.16
N SER A 217 -5.37 14.36 -4.03
CA SER A 217 -4.73 14.75 -5.31
C SER A 217 -5.73 15.30 -6.33
N ILE A 218 -6.98 14.80 -6.32
CA ILE A 218 -8.04 15.26 -7.22
C ILE A 218 -8.68 16.56 -6.71
N PHE A 219 -8.80 16.70 -5.38
CA PHE A 219 -9.47 17.83 -4.74
C PHE A 219 -8.54 18.94 -4.25
N SER A 220 -7.23 18.85 -4.44
CA SER A 220 -6.30 19.98 -4.20
C SER A 220 -6.52 21.11 -5.22
N ARG A 221 -7.75 21.58 -5.34
CA ARG A 221 -8.16 22.70 -6.19
C ARG A 221 -8.01 24.04 -5.52
N GLY A 222 -7.20 24.15 -4.45
CA GLY A 222 -6.87 25.43 -3.88
C GLY A 222 -5.97 26.26 -4.81
N ASP A 223 -6.00 27.56 -4.68
CA ASP A 223 -5.05 28.48 -5.31
C ASP A 223 -3.62 28.14 -4.84
N ASN A 224 -2.93 27.25 -5.57
CA ASN A 224 -1.57 26.81 -5.27
C ASN A 224 -0.56 27.86 -5.79
N ASP A 225 -0.61 29.06 -5.21
CA ASP A 225 0.30 30.16 -5.58
C ASP A 225 1.67 30.06 -4.88
N ARG A 226 1.79 29.21 -3.85
CA ARG A 226 3.00 29.07 -3.02
C ARG A 226 3.81 27.84 -3.38
N LEU A 227 3.97 27.57 -4.67
CA LEU A 227 4.81 26.49 -5.17
C LEU A 227 6.24 27.00 -5.34
N SER A 228 7.21 26.28 -4.82
CA SER A 228 8.64 26.53 -5.04
C SER A 228 9.33 25.30 -5.59
N MET A 229 10.30 25.51 -6.48
CA MET A 229 11.18 24.42 -6.92
C MET A 229 12.01 23.92 -5.76
N VAL A 230 12.23 22.63 -5.71
CA VAL A 230 13.06 21.97 -4.71
C VAL A 230 13.95 20.92 -5.34
N ASN A 231 15.20 20.86 -4.90
CA ASN A 231 16.02 19.66 -4.97
C ASN A 231 15.98 19.03 -3.59
N GLN A 232 15.55 17.79 -3.50
CA GLN A 232 15.37 17.11 -2.23
C GLN A 232 15.89 15.68 -2.30
N LEU A 233 16.74 15.33 -1.35
CA LEU A 233 17.20 13.97 -1.10
C LEU A 233 16.60 13.52 0.23
N ASP A 234 15.90 12.39 0.20
CA ASP A 234 15.35 11.74 1.38
C ASP A 234 16.01 10.36 1.52
N VAL A 235 16.51 10.06 2.70
CA VAL A 235 17.03 8.72 3.06
C VAL A 235 16.36 8.31 4.37
N ASN A 236 15.68 7.17 4.36
CA ASN A 236 14.96 6.68 5.53
C ASN A 236 15.33 5.22 5.80
N PHE A 237 15.59 4.91 7.06
CA PHE A 237 15.78 3.55 7.53
C PHE A 237 14.70 3.21 8.54
N GLU A 238 13.83 2.24 8.19
CA GLU A 238 12.76 1.72 9.05
C GLU A 238 13.21 0.42 9.69
N LYS A 239 13.01 0.30 10.99
CA LYS A 239 13.26 -0.92 11.76
C LYS A 239 12.10 -1.22 12.69
N GLU A 240 11.50 -2.37 12.51
CA GLU A 240 10.57 -2.96 13.47
C GLU A 240 11.38 -3.86 14.42
N TRP A 241 11.33 -3.56 15.72
CA TRP A 241 12.06 -4.31 16.74
C TRP A 241 11.27 -5.53 17.21
N ARG A 242 9.98 -5.33 17.31
CA ARG A 242 8.98 -6.35 17.60
C ARG A 242 7.64 -5.89 17.06
N GLN A 243 6.65 -6.78 17.02
CA GLN A 243 5.30 -6.40 16.61
C GLN A 243 4.81 -5.18 17.40
N GLY A 244 4.39 -4.16 16.68
CA GLY A 244 3.87 -2.91 17.25
C GLY A 244 4.92 -1.93 17.76
N VAL A 245 6.22 -2.19 17.63
CA VAL A 245 7.29 -1.24 18.00
C VAL A 245 8.23 -1.02 16.84
N SER A 246 8.16 0.13 16.20
CA SER A 246 9.03 0.49 15.08
C SER A 246 9.63 1.88 15.23
N ASN A 247 10.82 2.03 14.69
CA ASN A 247 11.50 3.30 14.52
C ASN A 247 11.79 3.54 13.05
N THR A 248 11.60 4.78 12.60
CA THR A 248 12.08 5.26 11.31
C THR A 248 13.05 6.39 11.56
N PHE A 249 14.29 6.19 11.16
CA PHE A 249 15.32 7.23 11.14
C PHE A 249 15.40 7.80 9.73
N GLY A 250 15.28 9.11 9.60
CA GLY A 250 15.24 9.82 8.34
C GLY A 250 16.22 10.98 8.28
N VAL A 251 16.85 11.16 7.13
CA VAL A 251 17.63 12.35 6.79
C VAL A 251 17.05 12.94 5.51
N GLN A 252 16.70 14.21 5.57
CA GLN A 252 16.22 14.97 4.42
C GLN A 252 17.16 16.16 4.19
N VAL A 253 17.72 16.23 3.00
CA VAL A 253 18.48 17.39 2.54
C VAL A 253 17.70 18.03 1.41
N ARG A 254 17.41 19.30 1.52
CA ARG A 254 16.67 20.04 0.49
C ARG A 254 17.26 21.42 0.23
N ASP A 255 17.19 21.81 -1.02
CA ASP A 255 17.51 23.14 -1.52
C ASP A 255 16.24 23.72 -2.14
N LEU A 256 15.66 24.73 -1.49
CA LEU A 256 14.42 25.39 -1.90
C LEU A 256 14.77 26.65 -2.69
N PHE A 257 14.23 26.79 -3.89
CA PHE A 257 14.50 27.93 -4.75
C PHE A 257 13.47 29.05 -4.58
N SER A 258 13.95 30.26 -4.46
CA SER A 258 13.13 31.47 -4.47
C SER A 258 12.44 31.65 -5.83
N ASN A 259 11.23 32.20 -5.79
CA ASN A 259 10.51 32.60 -7.00
C ASN A 259 9.69 33.87 -6.74
N PRO A 260 9.12 34.53 -7.77
CA PRO A 260 8.38 35.79 -7.60
C PRO A 260 7.18 35.73 -6.65
N TYR A 261 6.59 34.53 -6.46
CA TYR A 261 5.45 34.32 -5.56
C TYR A 261 5.88 34.02 -4.12
N VAL A 262 7.13 33.52 -3.95
CA VAL A 262 7.71 33.16 -2.66
C VAL A 262 9.17 33.61 -2.65
N PRO A 263 9.43 34.90 -2.50
CA PRO A 263 10.80 35.43 -2.41
C PRO A 263 11.40 35.08 -1.06
N PHE A 264 12.67 34.69 -1.04
CA PHE A 264 13.46 34.58 0.20
C PHE A 264 14.26 35.84 0.41
N VAL A 265 14.02 36.50 1.54
CA VAL A 265 14.63 37.80 1.87
C VAL A 265 15.42 37.66 3.16
N LYS A 266 16.67 38.05 3.15
CA LYS A 266 17.49 38.18 4.36
C LYS A 266 16.99 39.33 5.24
N PRO A 267 17.39 39.39 6.54
CA PRO A 267 17.05 40.50 7.41
C PRO A 267 17.52 41.87 6.93
N ASP A 268 18.57 41.90 6.12
CA ASP A 268 19.13 43.10 5.48
C ASP A 268 18.39 43.53 4.21
N GLY A 269 17.36 42.79 3.78
CA GLY A 269 16.57 43.05 2.58
C GLY A 269 17.13 42.46 1.28
N GLU A 270 18.26 41.74 1.33
CA GLU A 270 18.82 41.07 0.16
C GLU A 270 18.03 39.85 -0.21
N LEU A 271 17.75 39.64 -1.51
CA LEU A 271 17.07 38.48 -2.05
C LEU A 271 18.03 37.28 -2.11
N MET A 272 17.63 36.17 -1.53
CA MET A 272 18.35 34.88 -1.62
C MET A 272 17.79 34.04 -2.77
N PRO A 273 18.65 33.45 -3.61
CA PRO A 273 18.19 32.59 -4.71
C PRO A 273 17.65 31.25 -4.20
N SER A 274 18.19 30.72 -3.11
CA SER A 274 17.74 29.49 -2.49
C SER A 274 18.04 29.44 -0.99
N VAL A 275 17.37 28.53 -0.31
CA VAL A 275 17.60 28.22 1.12
C VAL A 275 17.81 26.72 1.24
N GLN A 276 18.95 26.37 1.84
CA GLN A 276 19.25 24.95 2.15
C GLN A 276 18.75 24.57 3.54
N SER A 277 18.25 23.36 3.65
CA SER A 277 17.77 22.80 4.92
C SER A 277 18.12 21.34 4.99
N THR A 278 18.73 20.95 6.11
CA THR A 278 18.97 19.54 6.45
C THR A 278 18.14 19.21 7.68
N ILE A 279 17.31 18.19 7.59
CA ILE A 279 16.44 17.76 8.68
C ILE A 279 16.75 16.31 9.00
N VAL A 280 17.06 16.04 10.25
CA VAL A 280 17.17 14.68 10.80
C VAL A 280 15.89 14.37 11.56
N ARG A 281 15.30 13.21 11.32
CA ARG A 281 14.04 12.80 11.94
C ARG A 281 14.18 11.43 12.59
N LEU A 282 13.51 11.29 13.72
CA LEU A 282 13.28 10.01 14.37
C LEU A 282 11.78 9.88 14.63
N ASN A 283 11.14 8.99 13.92
CA ASN A 283 9.76 8.61 14.19
C ASN A 283 9.75 7.31 14.99
N THR A 284 9.06 7.31 16.13
CA THR A 284 8.81 6.12 16.94
C THR A 284 7.32 5.84 16.92
N ARG A 285 6.94 4.62 16.51
CA ARG A 285 5.56 4.19 16.44
C ARG A 285 5.34 3.00 17.37
N LEU A 286 4.34 3.14 18.24
CA LEU A 286 3.91 2.11 19.17
C LEU A 286 2.46 1.73 18.89
N SER A 287 2.20 0.46 18.70
CA SER A 287 0.86 -0.10 18.56
C SER A 287 0.75 -1.40 19.35
N LYS A 288 -0.46 -1.70 19.84
CA LYS A 288 -0.77 -2.95 20.52
C LYS A 288 -1.93 -3.62 19.81
N ASP A 289 -1.83 -4.92 19.57
CA ASP A 289 -2.85 -5.76 18.94
C ASP A 289 -3.41 -5.18 17.63
N GLU A 290 -2.51 -4.57 16.85
CA GLU A 290 -2.84 -3.96 15.57
C GLU A 290 -3.00 -5.03 14.48
N ILE A 291 -4.12 -4.98 13.77
CA ILE A 291 -4.35 -5.81 12.59
C ILE A 291 -3.66 -5.15 11.39
N VAL A 292 -2.72 -5.86 10.79
CA VAL A 292 -1.87 -5.33 9.72
C VAL A 292 -1.93 -6.22 8.50
N VAL A 293 -2.17 -5.63 7.32
CA VAL A 293 -1.95 -6.28 6.03
C VAL A 293 -0.58 -5.85 5.51
N ARG A 294 0.30 -6.81 5.32
CA ARG A 294 1.64 -6.58 4.77
C ARG A 294 1.70 -7.04 3.32
N LYS A 295 2.25 -6.18 2.48
CA LYS A 295 2.74 -6.52 1.15
C LYS A 295 4.26 -6.45 1.17
N ALA A 296 4.92 -6.86 0.10
CA ALA A 296 6.39 -6.91 0.05
C ALA A 296 7.07 -5.57 0.43
N PHE A 297 6.49 -4.44 0.08
CA PHE A 297 7.08 -3.12 0.34
C PHE A 297 6.19 -2.19 1.17
N ASP A 298 4.94 -2.56 1.40
CA ASP A 298 3.94 -1.69 2.01
C ASP A 298 3.25 -2.40 3.19
N LYS A 299 2.91 -1.62 4.22
CA LYS A 299 2.21 -2.07 5.42
C LYS A 299 0.95 -1.23 5.58
N TYR A 300 -0.20 -1.88 5.65
CA TYR A 300 -1.50 -1.23 5.83
C TYR A 300 -2.09 -1.62 7.17
N SER A 301 -2.40 -0.63 8.00
CA SER A 301 -3.12 -0.84 9.25
C SER A 301 -4.62 -0.98 8.96
N LEU A 302 -5.23 -2.02 9.48
CA LEU A 302 -6.69 -2.20 9.49
C LEU A 302 -7.32 -1.74 10.80
N GLY A 303 -6.50 -1.25 11.74
CA GLY A 303 -6.92 -0.73 13.03
C GLY A 303 -6.42 -1.56 14.20
N SER A 304 -6.71 -1.07 15.39
CA SER A 304 -6.42 -1.68 16.68
C SER A 304 -7.50 -1.26 17.67
N ASP A 305 -7.83 -2.11 18.63
CA ASP A 305 -8.69 -1.77 19.76
C ASP A 305 -7.99 -0.85 20.78
N TYR A 306 -6.68 -0.65 20.62
CA TYR A 306 -5.85 0.20 21.47
C TYR A 306 -5.36 1.43 20.69
N PRO A 307 -5.05 2.53 21.39
CA PRO A 307 -4.44 3.69 20.76
C PRO A 307 -3.11 3.36 20.07
N ILE A 308 -2.90 3.90 18.87
CA ILE A 308 -1.62 3.88 18.19
C ILE A 308 -0.92 5.20 18.48
N ILE A 309 0.27 5.13 19.06
CA ILE A 309 1.03 6.30 19.48
C ILE A 309 2.20 6.50 18.51
N GLY A 310 2.31 7.69 17.94
CA GLY A 310 3.44 8.13 17.13
C GLY A 310 4.14 9.31 17.80
N VAL A 311 5.45 9.25 17.89
CA VAL A 311 6.29 10.35 18.37
C VAL A 311 7.28 10.71 17.27
N ASP A 312 7.19 11.95 16.77
CA ASP A 312 8.11 12.49 15.78
C ASP A 312 9.04 13.52 16.42
N LEU A 313 10.33 13.25 16.35
CA LEU A 313 11.38 14.18 16.71
C LEU A 313 12.08 14.62 15.42
N ALA A 314 12.21 15.92 15.23
CA ALA A 314 12.91 16.51 14.08
C ALA A 314 13.86 17.60 14.56
N MET A 315 15.04 17.61 13.97
CA MET A 315 16.07 18.63 14.20
C MET A 315 16.61 19.09 12.85
N GLY A 316 16.72 20.40 12.65
CA GLY A 316 17.19 21.02 11.42
C GLY A 316 18.19 22.12 11.67
#